data_3b34d4dc493e652e57761133746f58d7
#
_entry.id   3b34d4dc493e652e57761133746f58d7
#
_cell.length_a   1.000
_cell.length_b   1.000
_cell.length_c   1.000
_cell.angle_alpha   90.00
_cell.angle_beta   90.00
_cell.angle_gamma   90.00
#
_symmetry.space_group_name_H-M   'P 1'
#
loop_
_entity.id
_entity.type
_entity.pdbx_description
1 polymer ?
#
loop_
_entity_poly.entity_id
_entity_poly.type
_entity_poly.pdbx_seq_one_letter_code
_entity_poly.pdbx_strand_id
1 'polypeptide(L)'
;MKISIIGGGNMGGAIARGLSQSSIVAPSEITVSNRGEEKLNELKSFNPSIHTTTDNKEAVKDADVIILAVKPWILDSVAYDIREVLDFPRQIIVSVVAGITLERLSELFSSEDAAPAIFRVIPNTAVSIRQSMTLILPYNAVPEQIDYIRSLFDSLGKSLLIEENLMTAGTALCSCGTAFVMRYMRAAIEGGIEMGIYPKDAALLVEQTVKGAAELLLTNGSHP
;
A
#
# COMPACT_ATOMS: atom_id res chain seq x y z
N MET A 1 -12.18 10.89 -7.64
CA MET A 1 -12.74 9.81 -6.78
C MET A 1 -12.24 10.01 -5.36
N LYS A 2 -13.13 9.94 -4.39
CA LYS A 2 -12.80 10.07 -2.97
C LYS A 2 -12.23 8.76 -2.43
N ILE A 3 -11.16 8.85 -1.67
CA ILE A 3 -10.45 7.70 -1.12
C ILE A 3 -10.53 7.72 0.39
N SER A 4 -10.99 6.63 0.98
CA SER A 4 -10.93 6.39 2.42
C SER A 4 -9.84 5.37 2.74
N ILE A 5 -9.02 5.64 3.76
CA ILE A 5 -8.00 4.72 4.25
C ILE A 5 -8.32 4.39 5.70
N ILE A 6 -8.70 3.14 5.95
CA ILE A 6 -8.99 2.64 7.31
C ILE A 6 -7.71 2.09 7.92
N GLY A 7 -7.18 2.82 8.90
CA GLY A 7 -5.90 2.52 9.55
C GLY A 7 -4.78 3.47 9.11
N GLY A 8 -4.54 4.53 9.89
CA GLY A 8 -3.46 5.52 9.72
C GLY A 8 -2.09 5.07 10.21
N GLY A 9 -1.85 3.76 10.36
CA GLY A 9 -0.56 3.20 10.79
C GLY A 9 0.54 3.33 9.73
N ASN A 10 1.61 2.51 9.86
CA ASN A 10 2.78 2.60 8.98
C ASN A 10 2.41 2.50 7.50
N MET A 11 1.62 1.48 7.11
CA MET A 11 1.25 1.27 5.71
C MET A 11 0.20 2.28 5.22
N GLY A 12 -0.93 2.41 5.93
CA GLY A 12 -1.99 3.35 5.52
C GLY A 12 -1.53 4.81 5.56
N GLY A 13 -0.76 5.20 6.58
CA GLY A 13 -0.17 6.54 6.64
C GLY A 13 0.85 6.80 5.51
N ALA A 14 1.63 5.78 5.10
CA ALA A 14 2.54 5.89 3.96
C ALA A 14 1.78 6.04 2.64
N ILE A 15 0.71 5.25 2.44
CA ILE A 15 -0.17 5.37 1.27
C ILE A 15 -0.82 6.76 1.25
N ALA A 16 -1.38 7.23 2.35
CA ALA A 16 -2.01 8.56 2.43
C ALA A 16 -1.03 9.68 2.05
N ARG A 17 0.19 9.66 2.61
CA ARG A 17 1.24 10.65 2.26
C ARG A 17 1.63 10.56 0.80
N GLY A 18 1.86 9.36 0.28
CA GLY A 18 2.23 9.16 -1.12
C GLY A 18 1.16 9.64 -2.08
N LEU A 19 -0.11 9.29 -1.85
CA LEU A 19 -1.25 9.73 -2.65
C LEU A 19 -1.44 11.24 -2.60
N SER A 20 -1.30 11.86 -1.43
CA SER A 20 -1.43 13.32 -1.28
C SER A 20 -0.37 14.14 -2.02
N GLN A 21 0.72 13.49 -2.44
CA GLN A 21 1.79 14.07 -3.26
C GLN A 21 1.69 13.67 -4.74
N SER A 22 0.71 12.86 -5.10
CA SER A 22 0.47 12.43 -6.47
C SER A 22 -0.45 13.40 -7.20
N SER A 23 -0.53 13.26 -8.54
CA SER A 23 -1.49 14.00 -9.37
C SER A 23 -2.82 13.25 -9.58
N ILE A 24 -2.95 12.03 -9.02
CA ILE A 24 -4.10 11.15 -9.28
C ILE A 24 -5.30 11.54 -8.43
N VAL A 25 -5.06 12.01 -7.20
CA VAL A 25 -6.12 12.38 -6.26
C VAL A 25 -5.74 13.68 -5.53
N ALA A 26 -6.69 14.59 -5.39
CA ALA A 26 -6.47 15.79 -4.59
C ALA A 26 -6.37 15.41 -3.10
N PRO A 27 -5.46 16.01 -2.32
CA PRO A 27 -5.34 15.69 -0.89
C PRO A 27 -6.64 15.87 -0.10
N SER A 28 -7.49 16.80 -0.51
CA SER A 28 -8.82 17.03 0.09
C SER A 28 -9.85 15.93 -0.23
N GLU A 29 -9.54 15.00 -1.13
CA GLU A 29 -10.37 13.83 -1.42
C GLU A 29 -9.89 12.58 -0.67
N ILE A 30 -8.86 12.71 0.18
CA ILE A 30 -8.33 11.63 0.99
C ILE A 30 -8.84 11.78 2.42
N THR A 31 -9.52 10.74 2.93
CA THR A 31 -9.92 10.64 4.33
C THR A 31 -9.19 9.46 4.97
N VAL A 32 -8.60 9.68 6.13
CA VAL A 32 -7.91 8.63 6.89
C VAL A 32 -8.58 8.45 8.24
N SER A 33 -9.01 7.23 8.56
CA SER A 33 -9.46 6.90 9.91
C SER A 33 -8.39 6.14 10.69
N ASN A 34 -8.32 6.39 11.99
CA ASN A 34 -7.47 5.64 12.91
C ASN A 34 -7.99 5.77 14.35
N ARG A 35 -7.90 4.71 15.15
CA ARG A 35 -8.38 4.72 16.56
C ARG A 35 -7.72 5.78 17.44
N GLY A 36 -6.42 6.00 17.24
CA GLY A 36 -5.63 6.97 18.02
C GLY A 36 -5.38 8.23 17.22
N GLU A 37 -5.50 9.38 17.87
CA GLU A 37 -5.33 10.70 17.24
C GLU A 37 -3.88 11.02 16.88
N GLU A 38 -2.89 10.41 17.55
CA GLU A 38 -1.47 10.70 17.33
C GLU A 38 -1.09 10.57 15.84
N LYS A 39 -1.44 9.45 15.21
CA LYS A 39 -1.15 9.20 13.79
C LYS A 39 -1.95 10.10 12.85
N LEU A 40 -3.16 10.48 13.25
CA LEU A 40 -3.98 11.44 12.51
C LEU A 40 -3.37 12.85 12.56
N ASN A 41 -2.86 13.26 13.72
CA ASN A 41 -2.18 14.54 13.89
C ASN A 41 -0.86 14.60 13.11
N GLU A 42 -0.09 13.50 13.06
CA GLU A 42 1.09 13.39 12.19
C GLU A 42 0.73 13.61 10.71
N LEU A 43 -0.38 13.01 10.23
CA LEU A 43 -0.85 13.17 8.86
C LEU A 43 -1.32 14.60 8.57
N LYS A 44 -2.07 15.21 9.48
CA LYS A 44 -2.50 16.61 9.37
C LYS A 44 -1.31 17.58 9.36
N SER A 45 -0.28 17.30 10.16
CA SER A 45 0.95 18.09 10.17
C SER A 45 1.72 17.96 8.86
N PHE A 46 1.68 16.78 8.23
CA PHE A 46 2.29 16.53 6.94
C PHE A 46 1.54 17.24 5.80
N ASN A 47 0.23 17.10 5.75
CA ASN A 47 -0.65 17.77 4.77
C ASN A 47 -2.00 18.10 5.39
N PRO A 48 -2.27 19.38 5.72
CA PRO A 48 -3.52 19.81 6.37
C PRO A 48 -4.78 19.57 5.55
N SER A 49 -4.65 19.35 4.23
CA SER A 49 -5.80 19.10 3.35
C SER A 49 -6.32 17.67 3.44
N ILE A 50 -5.58 16.73 4.05
CA ILE A 50 -6.07 15.37 4.29
C ILE A 50 -7.12 15.41 5.40
N HIS A 51 -8.28 14.84 5.15
CA HIS A 51 -9.30 14.66 6.17
C HIS A 51 -8.94 13.51 7.10
N THR A 52 -9.17 13.69 8.40
CA THR A 52 -8.89 12.65 9.40
C THR A 52 -10.04 12.53 10.38
N THR A 53 -10.37 11.30 10.77
CA THR A 53 -11.42 10.99 11.74
C THR A 53 -11.05 9.78 12.58
N THR A 54 -11.67 9.63 13.75
CA THR A 54 -11.58 8.41 14.56
C THR A 54 -12.73 7.44 14.29
N ASP A 55 -13.70 7.84 13.44
CA ASP A 55 -14.88 7.05 13.08
C ASP A 55 -14.72 6.43 11.68
N ASN A 56 -14.69 5.10 11.61
CA ASN A 56 -14.57 4.38 10.35
C ASN A 56 -15.81 4.55 9.47
N LYS A 57 -17.01 4.60 10.06
CA LYS A 57 -18.28 4.76 9.32
C LYS A 57 -18.35 6.13 8.63
N GLU A 58 -17.93 7.17 9.34
CA GLU A 58 -17.80 8.51 8.78
C GLU A 58 -16.82 8.50 7.59
N ALA A 59 -15.66 7.84 7.76
CA ALA A 59 -14.61 7.82 6.74
C ALA A 59 -15.06 7.16 5.43
N VAL A 60 -15.88 6.11 5.48
CA VAL A 60 -16.26 5.32 4.28
C VAL A 60 -17.52 5.82 3.58
N LYS A 61 -18.36 6.59 4.25
CA LYS A 61 -19.71 6.96 3.78
C LYS A 61 -19.74 7.54 2.36
N ASP A 62 -18.84 8.47 2.06
CA ASP A 62 -18.79 9.17 0.77
C ASP A 62 -17.60 8.72 -0.11
N ALA A 63 -16.86 7.71 0.30
CA ALA A 63 -15.72 7.22 -0.43
C ALA A 63 -16.14 6.42 -1.68
N ASP A 64 -15.37 6.52 -2.75
CA ASP A 64 -15.48 5.65 -3.92
C ASP A 64 -14.54 4.44 -3.80
N VAL A 65 -13.39 4.63 -3.16
CA VAL A 65 -12.40 3.59 -2.88
C VAL A 65 -12.10 3.53 -1.39
N ILE A 66 -12.18 2.35 -0.82
CA ILE A 66 -11.91 2.09 0.60
C ILE A 66 -10.68 1.20 0.72
N ILE A 67 -9.60 1.75 1.26
CA ILE A 67 -8.34 1.03 1.47
C ILE A 67 -8.28 0.55 2.92
N LEU A 68 -8.31 -0.77 3.11
CA LEU A 68 -8.18 -1.41 4.41
C LEU A 68 -6.68 -1.61 4.72
N ALA A 69 -6.15 -0.83 5.64
CA ALA A 69 -4.73 -0.84 6.04
C ALA A 69 -4.55 -1.13 7.53
N VAL A 70 -5.38 -2.01 8.05
CA VAL A 70 -5.40 -2.43 9.46
C VAL A 70 -4.58 -3.70 9.69
N LYS A 71 -4.41 -4.08 10.95
CA LYS A 71 -3.79 -5.35 11.29
C LYS A 71 -4.75 -6.53 11.02
N PRO A 72 -4.24 -7.72 10.61
CA PRO A 72 -5.10 -8.85 10.24
C PRO A 72 -6.13 -9.22 11.31
N TRP A 73 -5.75 -9.22 12.59
CA TRP A 73 -6.60 -9.62 13.71
C TRP A 73 -7.73 -8.66 14.08
N ILE A 74 -7.76 -7.46 13.48
CA ILE A 74 -8.86 -6.49 13.67
C ILE A 74 -9.68 -6.29 12.39
N LEU A 75 -9.34 -6.95 11.28
CA LEU A 75 -10.03 -6.77 10.00
C LEU A 75 -11.52 -7.11 10.13
N ASP A 76 -11.84 -8.23 10.74
CA ASP A 76 -13.23 -8.68 10.90
C ASP A 76 -14.07 -7.64 11.65
N SER A 77 -13.55 -7.13 12.77
CA SER A 77 -14.26 -6.11 13.54
C SER A 77 -14.46 -4.81 12.77
N VAL A 78 -13.48 -4.42 11.95
CA VAL A 78 -13.61 -3.25 11.07
C VAL A 78 -14.62 -3.50 9.96
N ALA A 79 -14.58 -4.67 9.33
CA ALA A 79 -15.55 -5.03 8.29
C ALA A 79 -16.99 -5.01 8.81
N TYR A 80 -17.24 -5.61 9.98
CA TYR A 80 -18.56 -5.57 10.63
C TYR A 80 -19.01 -4.16 11.01
N ASP A 81 -18.07 -3.30 11.44
CA ASP A 81 -18.38 -1.92 11.79
C ASP A 81 -18.85 -1.11 10.58
N ILE A 82 -18.17 -1.25 9.43
CA ILE A 82 -18.44 -0.39 8.26
C ILE A 82 -19.48 -0.97 7.29
N ARG A 83 -19.69 -2.29 7.21
CA ARG A 83 -20.50 -2.93 6.16
C ARG A 83 -21.93 -2.42 6.05
N GLU A 84 -22.53 -1.99 7.16
CA GLU A 84 -23.92 -1.48 7.20
C GLU A 84 -24.09 -0.12 6.49
N VAL A 85 -23.00 0.63 6.32
CA VAL A 85 -23.00 1.95 5.68
C VAL A 85 -22.35 1.93 4.30
N LEU A 86 -21.91 0.74 3.81
CA LEU A 86 -21.31 0.58 2.50
C LEU A 86 -22.38 0.54 1.39
N ASP A 87 -22.05 1.17 0.28
CA ASP A 87 -22.77 1.07 -0.99
C ASP A 87 -22.01 0.12 -1.93
N PHE A 88 -22.24 -1.18 -1.75
CA PHE A 88 -21.51 -2.23 -2.46
C PHE A 88 -21.48 -2.11 -4.00
N PRO A 89 -22.55 -1.72 -4.69
CA PRO A 89 -22.51 -1.51 -6.14
C PRO A 89 -21.58 -0.39 -6.59
N ARG A 90 -21.34 0.61 -5.74
CA ARG A 90 -20.56 1.81 -6.08
C ARG A 90 -19.14 1.76 -5.56
N GLN A 91 -18.94 1.28 -4.34
CA GLN A 91 -17.68 1.36 -3.63
C GLN A 91 -16.73 0.21 -3.95
N ILE A 92 -15.47 0.52 -4.12
CA ILE A 92 -14.39 -0.44 -4.36
C ILE A 92 -13.67 -0.72 -3.04
N ILE A 93 -13.52 -1.99 -2.68
CA ILE A 93 -12.76 -2.43 -1.51
C ILE A 93 -11.34 -2.80 -1.93
N VAL A 94 -10.35 -2.16 -1.34
CA VAL A 94 -8.93 -2.45 -1.54
C VAL A 94 -8.33 -2.91 -0.21
N SER A 95 -7.86 -4.13 -0.13
CA SER A 95 -7.20 -4.65 1.08
C SER A 95 -5.69 -4.70 0.89
N VAL A 96 -4.95 -3.97 1.74
CA VAL A 96 -3.49 -4.10 1.89
C VAL A 96 -3.12 -4.89 3.16
N VAL A 97 -4.08 -5.64 3.70
CA VAL A 97 -3.92 -6.45 4.91
C VAL A 97 -3.15 -7.72 4.59
N ALA A 98 -2.03 -7.93 5.27
CA ALA A 98 -1.19 -9.10 5.04
C ALA A 98 -1.89 -10.41 5.45
N GLY A 99 -1.70 -11.47 4.64
CA GLY A 99 -2.16 -12.83 4.98
C GLY A 99 -3.66 -13.08 4.82
N ILE A 100 -4.43 -12.14 4.28
CA ILE A 100 -5.87 -12.30 4.03
C ILE A 100 -6.10 -12.74 2.58
N THR A 101 -6.92 -13.77 2.37
CA THR A 101 -7.27 -14.29 1.03
C THR A 101 -8.42 -13.50 0.41
N LEU A 102 -8.59 -13.61 -0.91
CA LEU A 102 -9.78 -13.06 -1.60
C LEU A 102 -11.07 -13.70 -1.10
N GLU A 103 -11.07 -15.01 -0.86
CA GLU A 103 -12.21 -15.72 -0.28
C GLU A 103 -12.67 -15.06 1.04
N ARG A 104 -11.72 -14.82 1.97
CA ARG A 104 -12.04 -14.16 3.23
C ARG A 104 -12.56 -12.74 3.05
N LEU A 105 -11.98 -11.97 2.14
CA LEU A 105 -12.47 -10.62 1.83
C LEU A 105 -13.88 -10.66 1.23
N SER A 106 -14.14 -11.61 0.34
CA SER A 106 -15.47 -11.80 -0.24
C SER A 106 -16.52 -12.16 0.83
N GLU A 107 -16.21 -13.08 1.74
CA GLU A 107 -17.09 -13.41 2.87
C GLU A 107 -17.43 -12.19 3.75
N LEU A 108 -16.45 -11.31 3.99
CA LEU A 108 -16.64 -10.15 4.85
C LEU A 108 -17.48 -9.04 4.19
N PHE A 109 -17.33 -8.86 2.86
CA PHE A 109 -17.88 -7.72 2.14
C PHE A 109 -18.96 -8.05 1.09
N SER A 110 -19.30 -9.31 0.89
CA SER A 110 -20.45 -9.68 0.05
C SER A 110 -21.71 -9.92 0.89
N SER A 111 -22.86 -9.71 0.26
CA SER A 111 -24.18 -10.10 0.76
C SER A 111 -24.85 -11.05 -0.24
N GLU A 112 -26.05 -11.58 0.09
CA GLU A 112 -26.81 -12.44 -0.83
C GLU A 112 -27.15 -11.71 -2.15
N ASP A 113 -27.35 -10.38 -2.09
CA ASP A 113 -27.82 -9.59 -3.22
C ASP A 113 -26.74 -8.72 -3.89
N ALA A 114 -25.57 -8.53 -3.27
CA ALA A 114 -24.54 -7.62 -3.78
C ALA A 114 -23.13 -8.01 -3.31
N ALA A 115 -22.19 -7.89 -4.24
CA ALA A 115 -20.75 -8.03 -3.98
C ALA A 115 -20.00 -6.85 -4.60
N PRO A 116 -19.15 -6.13 -3.84
CA PRO A 116 -18.34 -5.06 -4.37
C PRO A 116 -17.22 -5.58 -5.27
N ALA A 117 -16.59 -4.68 -6.03
CA ALA A 117 -15.29 -4.94 -6.57
C ALA A 117 -14.26 -4.98 -5.43
N ILE A 118 -13.48 -6.05 -5.35
CA ILE A 118 -12.47 -6.27 -4.31
C ILE A 118 -11.10 -6.35 -4.95
N PHE A 119 -10.13 -5.68 -4.37
CA PHE A 119 -8.73 -5.74 -4.76
C PHE A 119 -7.88 -6.19 -3.58
N ARG A 120 -7.21 -7.32 -3.73
CA ARG A 120 -6.15 -7.72 -2.80
C ARG A 120 -4.84 -7.14 -3.30
N VAL A 121 -4.24 -6.26 -2.50
CA VAL A 121 -3.06 -5.47 -2.90
C VAL A 121 -1.94 -5.66 -1.90
N ILE A 122 -0.74 -5.90 -2.39
CA ILE A 122 0.46 -6.08 -1.56
C ILE A 122 1.53 -5.07 -1.99
N PRO A 123 1.54 -3.87 -1.39
CA PRO A 123 2.65 -2.93 -1.52
C PRO A 123 3.82 -3.34 -0.63
N ASN A 124 4.96 -2.66 -0.78
CA ASN A 124 6.06 -2.74 0.17
C ASN A 124 6.31 -1.39 0.87
N THR A 125 7.25 -1.34 1.79
CA THR A 125 7.54 -0.15 2.60
C THR A 125 8.05 1.04 1.79
N ALA A 126 8.58 0.83 0.58
CA ALA A 126 9.01 1.91 -0.31
C ALA A 126 7.85 2.75 -0.87
N VAL A 127 6.60 2.37 -0.57
CA VAL A 127 5.41 3.20 -0.86
C VAL A 127 5.53 4.60 -0.24
N SER A 128 6.22 4.73 0.89
CA SER A 128 6.44 6.01 1.58
C SER A 128 7.25 7.03 0.77
N ILE A 129 8.04 6.55 -0.18
CA ILE A 129 8.85 7.38 -1.08
C ILE A 129 8.43 7.20 -2.55
N ARG A 130 7.24 6.64 -2.79
CA ARG A 130 6.66 6.39 -4.12
C ARG A 130 7.57 5.53 -5.02
N GLN A 131 8.19 4.51 -4.45
CA GLN A 131 9.06 3.53 -5.12
C GLN A 131 8.64 2.10 -4.77
N SER A 132 7.35 1.88 -4.48
CA SER A 132 6.82 0.54 -4.21
C SER A 132 6.81 -0.31 -5.47
N MET A 133 7.07 -1.59 -5.32
CA MET A 133 6.54 -2.61 -6.22
C MET A 133 5.28 -3.18 -5.58
N THR A 134 4.15 -3.02 -6.23
CA THR A 134 2.83 -3.37 -5.68
C THR A 134 2.19 -4.47 -6.52
N LEU A 135 1.78 -5.56 -5.87
CA LEU A 135 0.99 -6.62 -6.50
C LEU A 135 -0.49 -6.31 -6.36
N ILE A 136 -1.26 -6.50 -7.42
CA ILE A 136 -2.70 -6.25 -7.46
C ILE A 136 -3.41 -7.48 -8.00
N LEU A 137 -4.37 -7.99 -7.23
CA LEU A 137 -5.25 -9.08 -7.61
C LEU A 137 -6.69 -8.58 -7.55
N PRO A 138 -7.35 -8.36 -8.72
CA PRO A 138 -8.74 -7.93 -8.78
C PRO A 138 -9.71 -9.11 -8.63
N TYR A 139 -10.87 -8.85 -8.03
CA TYR A 139 -12.00 -9.76 -7.94
C TYR A 139 -13.30 -8.99 -8.16
N ASN A 140 -14.20 -9.52 -8.97
CA ASN A 140 -15.49 -8.91 -9.30
C ASN A 140 -15.36 -7.44 -9.76
N ALA A 141 -14.31 -7.12 -10.51
CA ALA A 141 -13.98 -5.76 -10.93
C ALA A 141 -14.10 -5.63 -12.46
N VAL A 142 -14.64 -4.50 -12.90
CA VAL A 142 -14.68 -4.16 -14.34
C VAL A 142 -13.35 -3.53 -14.78
N PRO A 143 -13.02 -3.52 -16.09
CA PRO A 143 -11.74 -3.01 -16.58
C PRO A 143 -11.42 -1.59 -16.13
N GLU A 144 -12.40 -0.71 -16.09
CA GLU A 144 -12.23 0.69 -15.66
C GLU A 144 -11.80 0.81 -14.20
N GLN A 145 -12.33 -0.06 -13.33
CA GLN A 145 -11.93 -0.13 -11.92
C GLN A 145 -10.50 -0.69 -11.78
N ILE A 146 -10.15 -1.70 -12.58
CA ILE A 146 -8.80 -2.27 -12.60
C ILE A 146 -7.78 -1.21 -13.04
N ASP A 147 -8.06 -0.47 -14.11
CA ASP A 147 -7.17 0.58 -14.62
C ASP A 147 -7.03 1.73 -13.62
N TYR A 148 -8.12 2.12 -12.94
CA TYR A 148 -8.07 3.14 -11.91
C TYR A 148 -7.21 2.71 -10.71
N ILE A 149 -7.42 1.51 -10.17
CA ILE A 149 -6.63 1.01 -9.02
C ILE A 149 -5.17 0.81 -9.42
N ARG A 150 -4.88 0.35 -10.63
CA ARG A 150 -3.50 0.32 -11.15
C ARG A 150 -2.87 1.70 -11.17
N SER A 151 -3.54 2.69 -11.77
CA SER A 151 -3.03 4.07 -11.85
C SER A 151 -2.80 4.68 -10.46
N LEU A 152 -3.67 4.36 -9.49
CA LEU A 152 -3.52 4.78 -8.11
C LEU A 152 -2.21 4.25 -7.49
N PHE A 153 -1.94 2.94 -7.64
CA PHE A 153 -0.72 2.34 -7.09
C PHE A 153 0.52 2.61 -7.94
N ASP A 154 0.39 2.83 -9.24
CA ASP A 154 1.49 3.28 -10.10
C ASP A 154 1.96 4.71 -9.74
N SER A 155 1.10 5.53 -9.16
CA SER A 155 1.51 6.83 -8.60
C SER A 155 2.37 6.69 -7.33
N LEU A 156 2.39 5.52 -6.72
CA LEU A 156 3.17 5.15 -5.54
C LEU A 156 4.41 4.29 -5.87
N GLY A 157 4.69 4.08 -7.16
CA GLY A 157 5.80 3.28 -7.65
C GLY A 157 5.44 2.57 -8.94
N LYS A 158 5.48 1.24 -8.95
CA LYS A 158 5.02 0.37 -10.04
C LYS A 158 4.07 -0.67 -9.52
N SER A 159 3.09 -1.07 -10.33
CA SER A 159 2.18 -2.16 -9.98
C SER A 159 2.19 -3.28 -11.04
N LEU A 160 1.81 -4.47 -10.60
CA LEU A 160 1.67 -5.65 -11.44
C LEU A 160 0.38 -6.37 -11.09
N LEU A 161 -0.45 -6.64 -12.12
CA LEU A 161 -1.57 -7.58 -11.97
C LEU A 161 -1.02 -8.98 -11.85
N ILE A 162 -1.51 -9.75 -10.90
CA ILE A 162 -1.02 -11.09 -10.60
C ILE A 162 -2.16 -12.05 -10.31
N GLU A 163 -1.98 -13.32 -10.60
CA GLU A 163 -2.92 -14.38 -10.26
C GLU A 163 -2.75 -14.82 -8.79
N GLU A 164 -3.81 -15.35 -8.20
CA GLU A 164 -3.82 -15.69 -6.77
C GLU A 164 -2.79 -16.77 -6.40
N ASN A 165 -2.60 -17.76 -7.25
CA ASN A 165 -1.60 -18.83 -7.08
C ASN A 165 -0.15 -18.30 -7.03
N LEU A 166 0.12 -17.14 -7.64
CA LEU A 166 1.44 -16.49 -7.66
C LEU A 166 1.61 -15.44 -6.56
N MET A 167 0.54 -15.08 -5.83
CA MET A 167 0.56 -14.00 -4.84
C MET A 167 1.60 -14.25 -3.73
N THR A 168 1.75 -15.49 -3.28
CA THR A 168 2.74 -15.84 -2.24
C THR A 168 4.18 -15.66 -2.74
N ALA A 169 4.47 -16.15 -3.95
CA ALA A 169 5.79 -16.00 -4.56
C ALA A 169 6.11 -14.52 -4.85
N GLY A 170 5.14 -13.78 -5.39
CA GLY A 170 5.28 -12.35 -5.61
C GLY A 170 5.50 -11.57 -4.31
N THR A 171 4.80 -11.91 -3.23
CA THR A 171 5.01 -11.31 -1.91
C THR A 171 6.42 -11.52 -1.39
N ALA A 172 6.98 -12.72 -1.56
CA ALA A 172 8.36 -13.01 -1.18
C ALA A 172 9.36 -12.13 -1.95
N LEU A 173 9.13 -11.91 -3.25
CA LEU A 173 10.01 -11.11 -4.10
C LEU A 173 9.88 -9.60 -3.83
N CYS A 174 8.66 -9.04 -3.81
CA CYS A 174 8.48 -7.59 -3.79
C CYS A 174 8.30 -7.01 -2.38
N SER A 175 7.62 -7.71 -1.46
CA SER A 175 7.38 -7.21 -0.11
C SER A 175 8.50 -7.62 0.86
N CYS A 176 8.82 -8.92 0.95
CA CYS A 176 9.93 -9.41 1.77
C CYS A 176 11.30 -9.05 1.15
N GLY A 177 11.39 -8.96 -0.17
CA GLY A 177 12.61 -8.65 -0.92
C GLY A 177 13.30 -7.37 -0.47
N THR A 178 12.57 -6.34 -0.09
CA THR A 178 13.15 -5.11 0.47
C THR A 178 13.98 -5.38 1.73
N ALA A 179 13.53 -6.27 2.61
CA ALA A 179 14.27 -6.64 3.82
C ALA A 179 15.54 -7.44 3.48
N PHE A 180 15.49 -8.30 2.46
CA PHE A 180 16.66 -9.06 2.02
C PHE A 180 17.73 -8.16 1.43
N VAL A 181 17.35 -7.20 0.58
CA VAL A 181 18.28 -6.19 0.03
C VAL A 181 18.89 -5.34 1.14
N MET A 182 18.09 -4.86 2.09
CA MET A 182 18.60 -4.09 3.23
C MET A 182 19.58 -4.89 4.09
N ARG A 183 19.35 -6.19 4.27
CA ARG A 183 20.27 -7.08 4.99
C ARG A 183 21.60 -7.25 4.23
N TYR A 184 21.54 -7.42 2.91
CA TYR A 184 22.74 -7.43 2.06
C TYR A 184 23.52 -6.12 2.19
N MET A 185 22.83 -4.98 2.06
CA MET A 185 23.46 -3.66 2.17
C MET A 185 24.15 -3.47 3.52
N ARG A 186 23.48 -3.86 4.59
CA ARG A 186 24.06 -3.81 5.94
C ARG A 186 25.37 -4.62 6.03
N ALA A 187 25.38 -5.86 5.57
CA ALA A 187 26.57 -6.71 5.60
C ALA A 187 27.72 -6.12 4.75
N ALA A 188 27.41 -5.57 3.57
CA ALA A 188 28.40 -4.93 2.72
C ALA A 188 28.99 -3.65 3.36
N ILE A 189 28.16 -2.85 4.04
CA ILE A 189 28.60 -1.66 4.80
C ILE A 189 29.53 -2.08 5.94
N GLU A 190 29.15 -3.10 6.73
CA GLU A 190 29.96 -3.64 7.83
C GLU A 190 31.33 -4.12 7.32
N GLY A 191 31.37 -4.87 6.21
CA GLY A 191 32.64 -5.28 5.59
C GLY A 191 33.49 -4.11 5.10
N GLY A 192 32.89 -3.06 4.53
CA GLY A 192 33.60 -1.85 4.16
C GLY A 192 34.27 -1.14 5.36
N ILE A 193 33.55 -1.09 6.49
CA ILE A 193 34.04 -0.49 7.74
C ILE A 193 35.22 -1.31 8.29
N GLU A 194 35.14 -2.65 8.27
CA GLU A 194 36.24 -3.54 8.70
C GLU A 194 37.50 -3.36 7.85
N MET A 195 37.34 -3.01 6.57
CA MET A 195 38.46 -2.67 5.68
C MET A 195 38.98 -1.23 5.84
N GLY A 196 38.45 -0.45 6.78
CA GLY A 196 38.92 0.89 7.12
C GLY A 196 38.20 2.04 6.42
N ILE A 197 37.10 1.79 5.73
CA ILE A 197 36.27 2.84 5.15
C ILE A 197 35.44 3.49 6.26
N TYR A 198 35.31 4.81 6.25
CA TYR A 198 34.53 5.53 7.22
C TYR A 198 33.05 5.10 7.14
N PRO A 199 32.32 4.89 8.25
CA PRO A 199 30.96 4.33 8.23
C PRO A 199 29.98 5.08 7.32
N LYS A 200 30.04 6.41 7.29
CA LYS A 200 29.19 7.24 6.41
C LYS A 200 29.52 7.04 4.92
N ASP A 201 30.80 6.89 4.59
CA ASP A 201 31.23 6.69 3.21
C ASP A 201 30.92 5.26 2.76
N ALA A 202 31.11 4.25 3.62
CA ALA A 202 30.72 2.88 3.35
C ALA A 202 29.21 2.75 3.05
N ALA A 203 28.36 3.43 3.83
CA ALA A 203 26.92 3.47 3.58
C ALA A 203 26.63 4.09 2.21
N LEU A 204 27.16 5.27 1.90
CA LEU A 204 26.96 5.96 0.63
C LEU A 204 27.40 5.11 -0.57
N LEU A 205 28.57 4.46 -0.48
CA LEU A 205 29.10 3.59 -1.54
C LEU A 205 28.15 2.42 -1.83
N VAL A 206 27.69 1.72 -0.80
CA VAL A 206 26.81 0.55 -0.97
C VAL A 206 25.43 0.97 -1.47
N GLU A 207 24.82 2.01 -0.87
CA GLU A 207 23.50 2.50 -1.25
C GLU A 207 23.46 2.92 -2.71
N GLN A 208 24.43 3.73 -3.15
CA GLN A 208 24.48 4.20 -4.53
C GLN A 208 24.79 3.07 -5.51
N THR A 209 25.63 2.10 -5.14
CA THR A 209 25.95 0.94 -5.97
C THR A 209 24.74 0.05 -6.19
N VAL A 210 23.96 -0.27 -5.13
CA VAL A 210 22.74 -1.07 -5.24
C VAL A 210 21.68 -0.36 -6.07
N LYS A 211 21.50 0.94 -5.84
CA LYS A 211 20.60 1.76 -6.67
C LYS A 211 21.01 1.73 -8.14
N GLY A 212 22.31 1.92 -8.44
CA GLY A 212 22.81 1.91 -9.81
C GLY A 212 22.64 0.55 -10.49
N ALA A 213 22.87 -0.55 -9.77
CA ALA A 213 22.67 -1.90 -10.30
C ALA A 213 21.19 -2.15 -10.66
N ALA A 214 20.26 -1.78 -9.78
CA ALA A 214 18.83 -1.90 -10.06
C ALA A 214 18.41 -1.02 -11.26
N GLU A 215 18.90 0.21 -11.33
CA GLU A 215 18.58 1.15 -12.40
C GLU A 215 19.10 0.67 -13.77
N LEU A 216 20.30 0.07 -13.82
CA LEU A 216 20.82 -0.53 -15.05
C LEU A 216 19.91 -1.62 -15.60
N LEU A 217 19.37 -2.49 -14.74
CA LEU A 217 18.45 -3.55 -15.15
C LEU A 217 17.10 -2.98 -15.62
N LEU A 218 16.57 -2.00 -14.88
CA LEU A 218 15.28 -1.36 -15.21
C LEU A 218 15.33 -0.57 -16.52
N THR A 219 16.48 0.09 -16.81
CA THR A 219 16.65 0.92 -18.00
C THR A 219 16.96 0.09 -19.25
N ASN A 220 17.83 -0.90 -19.13
CA ASN A 220 18.35 -1.63 -20.29
C ASN A 220 17.60 -2.96 -20.53
N GLY A 221 16.77 -3.42 -19.59
CA GLY A 221 16.14 -4.75 -19.66
C GLY A 221 17.15 -5.90 -19.68
N SER A 222 18.38 -5.64 -19.18
CA SER A 222 19.47 -6.62 -19.17
C SER A 222 19.22 -7.70 -18.12
N HIS A 223 19.80 -8.88 -18.34
CA HIS A 223 19.85 -9.94 -17.33
C HIS A 223 21.00 -9.69 -16.35
N PRO A 224 20.80 -9.89 -15.00
CA PRO A 224 21.89 -9.76 -14.03
C PRO A 224 23.05 -10.72 -14.29
#